data_03a222d042c2029ca62ff81e82cbbb79
#
_entry.id   03a222d042c2029ca62ff81e82cbbb79
#
_cell.length_a   1.000
_cell.length_b   1.000
_cell.length_c   1.000
_cell.angle_alpha   90.00
_cell.angle_beta   90.00
_cell.angle_gamma   90.00
#
_symmetry.space_group_name_H-M   'P 1'
#
loop_
_entity.id
_entity.type
_entity.pdbx_description
1 polymer ?
#
loop_
_entity_poly.entity_id
_entity_poly.type
_entity_poly.pdbx_seq_one_letter_code
_entity_poly.pdbx_strand_id
1 'polypeptide(L)'
;RLGLVGLAMSASAVVGLNLPSLAQTDIYDSDGLNIIGGVESRYQLSYRLANNTRRNSRANYLMEVKGDKVDAAVSKLIVTIPEAFTRYSGRINMDRIKVHYGRISNLGDEIVIDEVLWDDRVFSGAQDLSEDLDRIEIFLTEDIPANTSFTIEFDRVRNPNRALMQRVNLQVLPRGEELATYVGTWEMLIAYQD
;
A
#
# COMPACT_ATOMS: atom_id res chain seq x y z
N ARG A 1 -78.16 5.62 -19.89
CA ARG A 1 -77.25 4.52 -20.17
C ARG A 1 -75.92 4.88 -19.53
N LEU A 2 -75.63 4.16 -18.44
CA LEU A 2 -74.43 4.28 -17.64
C LEU A 2 -73.22 3.70 -18.40
N GLY A 3 -72.13 4.47 -18.39
CA GLY A 3 -70.81 3.98 -18.78
C GLY A 3 -69.86 4.02 -17.56
N LEU A 4 -69.49 2.84 -17.08
CA LEU A 4 -68.57 2.66 -15.99
C LEU A 4 -67.15 2.89 -16.53
N VAL A 5 -66.42 3.85 -15.96
CA VAL A 5 -64.98 4.06 -16.18
C VAL A 5 -64.26 3.39 -15.04
N GLY A 6 -63.55 2.32 -15.36
CA GLY A 6 -62.74 1.60 -14.40
C GLY A 6 -61.41 2.31 -14.15
N LEU A 7 -61.16 2.66 -12.90
CA LEU A 7 -59.84 3.16 -12.42
C LEU A 7 -58.92 1.97 -12.23
N ALA A 8 -57.89 1.85 -13.06
CA ALA A 8 -56.81 0.95 -12.82
C ALA A 8 -55.78 1.58 -11.85
N MET A 9 -55.73 1.09 -10.62
CA MET A 9 -54.68 1.42 -9.68
C MET A 9 -53.42 0.60 -10.03
N SER A 10 -52.44 1.30 -10.52
CA SER A 10 -51.08 0.71 -10.66
C SER A 10 -50.36 0.79 -9.30
N ALA A 11 -50.23 -0.35 -8.67
CA ALA A 11 -49.38 -0.50 -7.49
C ALA A 11 -47.89 -0.46 -7.92
N SER A 12 -47.21 0.66 -7.63
CA SER A 12 -45.77 0.76 -7.77
C SER A 12 -45.13 -0.02 -6.62
N ALA A 13 -44.60 -1.18 -6.89
CA ALA A 13 -43.75 -1.92 -5.99
C ALA A 13 -42.41 -1.15 -5.87
N VAL A 14 -42.20 -0.47 -4.75
CA VAL A 14 -40.89 0.04 -4.37
C VAL A 14 -40.06 -1.17 -3.98
N VAL A 15 -39.23 -1.65 -4.90
CA VAL A 15 -38.17 -2.60 -4.57
C VAL A 15 -37.14 -1.84 -3.76
N GLY A 16 -37.20 -1.99 -2.44
CA GLY A 16 -36.16 -1.53 -1.55
C GLY A 16 -34.88 -2.27 -1.90
N LEU A 17 -33.96 -1.59 -2.58
CA LEU A 17 -32.58 -2.04 -2.70
C LEU A 17 -31.98 -1.96 -1.29
N ASN A 18 -32.01 -3.10 -0.59
CA ASN A 18 -31.11 -3.31 0.55
C ASN A 18 -29.68 -3.27 0.00
N LEU A 19 -29.09 -2.10 -0.07
CA LEU A 19 -27.66 -1.98 -0.21
C LEU A 19 -27.07 -2.68 1.02
N PRO A 20 -26.25 -3.72 0.85
CA PRO A 20 -25.54 -4.27 1.97
C PRO A 20 -24.77 -3.12 2.60
N SER A 21 -25.03 -2.85 3.87
CA SER A 21 -24.16 -2.04 4.71
C SER A 21 -22.76 -2.52 4.43
N LEU A 22 -21.91 -1.69 3.82
CA LEU A 22 -20.49 -1.94 3.76
C LEU A 22 -20.03 -1.97 5.21
N ALA A 23 -20.11 -3.15 5.81
CA ALA A 23 -19.43 -3.41 7.06
C ALA A 23 -17.99 -2.96 6.81
N GLN A 24 -17.52 -2.09 7.66
CA GLN A 24 -16.16 -1.60 7.71
C GLN A 24 -15.27 -2.77 8.09
N THR A 25 -15.14 -3.72 7.15
CA THR A 25 -14.18 -4.81 7.22
C THR A 25 -12.83 -4.16 7.07
N ASP A 26 -11.99 -4.43 8.00
CA ASP A 26 -10.63 -3.97 8.17
C ASP A 26 -10.00 -3.51 6.84
N ILE A 27 -10.01 -2.18 6.64
CA ILE A 27 -9.43 -1.48 5.48
C ILE A 27 -7.95 -1.85 5.28
N TYR A 28 -7.39 -2.60 6.20
CA TYR A 28 -6.00 -3.01 6.29
C TYR A 28 -5.70 -4.40 5.70
N ASP A 29 -6.73 -5.18 5.39
CA ASP A 29 -6.59 -6.48 4.72
C ASP A 29 -7.31 -6.37 3.37
N SER A 30 -6.59 -5.86 2.38
CA SER A 30 -7.15 -5.52 1.08
C SER A 30 -7.22 -6.73 0.14
N ASP A 31 -7.82 -7.82 0.59
CA ASP A 31 -8.28 -8.85 -0.33
C ASP A 31 -9.55 -8.35 -1.03
N GLY A 32 -9.37 -7.56 -2.09
CA GLY A 32 -10.38 -7.51 -3.15
C GLY A 32 -11.32 -6.33 -3.25
N LEU A 33 -10.93 -5.08 -3.00
CA LEU A 33 -11.70 -3.93 -3.50
C LEU A 33 -11.08 -3.39 -4.80
N ASN A 34 -11.53 -3.90 -5.95
CA ASN A 34 -11.25 -3.31 -7.25
C ASN A 34 -12.05 -2.01 -7.42
N ILE A 35 -11.47 -0.89 -7.03
CA ILE A 35 -11.96 0.43 -7.42
C ILE A 35 -11.52 0.64 -8.87
N ILE A 36 -12.44 1.08 -9.74
CA ILE A 36 -12.13 1.45 -11.13
C ILE A 36 -10.94 2.43 -11.09
N GLY A 37 -9.79 2.00 -11.63
CA GLY A 37 -8.51 2.74 -11.53
C GLY A 37 -7.62 2.34 -10.36
N GLY A 38 -7.97 1.33 -9.55
CA GLY A 38 -7.15 0.76 -8.49
C GLY A 38 -6.02 -0.15 -9.02
N VAL A 39 -5.17 -0.60 -8.11
CA VAL A 39 -4.14 -1.60 -8.41
C VAL A 39 -4.80 -2.93 -8.69
N GLU A 40 -4.38 -3.64 -9.75
CA GLU A 40 -4.84 -4.99 -10.00
C GLU A 40 -4.57 -5.89 -8.79
N SER A 41 -5.52 -6.73 -8.39
CA SER A 41 -5.43 -7.56 -7.18
C SER A 41 -4.14 -8.40 -7.09
N ARG A 42 -3.64 -8.86 -8.25
CA ARG A 42 -2.35 -9.60 -8.31
C ARG A 42 -1.14 -8.78 -7.87
N TYR A 43 -1.20 -7.45 -7.93
CA TYR A 43 -0.13 -6.53 -7.52
C TYR A 43 -0.44 -5.82 -6.21
N GLN A 44 -1.58 -6.08 -5.60
CA GLN A 44 -1.93 -5.48 -4.33
C GLN A 44 -1.13 -6.13 -3.20
N LEU A 45 -0.53 -5.28 -2.33
CA LEU A 45 0.26 -5.70 -1.18
C LEU A 45 -0.44 -5.29 0.11
N SER A 46 -0.29 -6.11 1.15
CA SER A 46 -0.90 -5.87 2.47
C SER A 46 -0.07 -4.93 3.33
N TYR A 47 -0.70 -4.08 4.12
CA TYR A 47 -0.01 -3.17 5.04
C TYR A 47 -0.78 -3.00 6.34
N ARG A 48 -0.11 -2.48 7.37
CA ARG A 48 -0.72 -2.03 8.62
C ARG A 48 -0.07 -0.75 9.11
N LEU A 49 -0.88 0.24 9.45
CA LEU A 49 -0.45 1.50 10.06
C LEU A 49 -0.74 1.44 11.57
N ALA A 50 0.29 1.17 12.38
CA ALA A 50 0.16 1.17 13.83
C ALA A 50 0.39 2.57 14.39
N ASN A 51 -0.40 2.95 15.40
CA ASN A 51 -0.36 4.28 16.03
C ASN A 51 -0.65 5.46 15.08
N ASN A 52 -1.38 5.20 13.99
CA ASN A 52 -1.75 6.19 12.98
C ASN A 52 -3.02 6.97 13.40
N THR A 53 -2.99 7.62 14.57
CA THR A 53 -4.19 8.25 15.15
C THR A 53 -4.29 9.74 14.93
N ARG A 54 -3.18 10.44 14.65
CA ARG A 54 -3.14 11.90 14.58
C ARG A 54 -2.20 12.40 13.49
N ARG A 55 -2.54 13.57 12.95
CA ARG A 55 -1.68 14.36 12.05
C ARG A 55 -0.36 14.68 12.72
N ASN A 56 0.72 14.67 11.96
CA ASN A 56 2.08 14.95 12.47
C ASN A 56 2.54 14.07 13.64
N SER A 57 1.77 13.05 14.04
CA SER A 57 2.19 12.07 15.04
C SER A 57 3.17 11.07 14.43
N ARG A 58 3.78 10.27 15.30
CA ARG A 58 4.65 9.18 14.87
C ARG A 58 3.87 7.86 14.84
N ALA A 59 3.98 7.17 13.72
CA ALA A 59 3.34 5.90 13.46
C ALA A 59 4.36 4.87 12.98
N ASN A 60 4.03 3.58 13.06
CA ASN A 60 4.81 2.52 12.46
C ASN A 60 4.05 1.97 11.25
N TYR A 61 4.71 1.94 10.11
CA TYR A 61 4.16 1.42 8.87
C TYR A 61 4.77 0.05 8.63
N LEU A 62 3.94 -0.97 8.64
CA LEU A 62 4.31 -2.35 8.38
C LEU A 62 3.81 -2.73 6.98
N MET A 63 4.71 -3.06 6.10
CA MET A 63 4.48 -3.26 4.69
C MET A 63 4.86 -4.68 4.30
N GLU A 64 3.83 -5.56 4.18
CA GLU A 64 4.00 -7.00 3.98
C GLU A 64 4.15 -7.35 2.50
N VAL A 65 5.05 -8.29 2.24
CA VAL A 65 5.21 -8.96 0.95
C VAL A 65 5.08 -10.47 1.18
N LYS A 66 4.08 -11.07 0.56
CA LYS A 66 3.89 -12.53 0.62
C LYS A 66 4.92 -13.24 -0.24
N GLY A 67 5.38 -14.43 0.17
CA GLY A 67 6.41 -15.17 -0.53
C GLY A 67 6.04 -15.53 -1.98
N ASP A 68 4.77 -15.74 -2.27
CA ASP A 68 4.27 -16.02 -3.63
C ASP A 68 4.41 -14.85 -4.61
N LYS A 69 4.80 -13.67 -4.13
CA LYS A 69 5.08 -12.49 -4.94
C LYS A 69 6.53 -12.40 -5.40
N VAL A 70 7.40 -13.23 -4.86
CA VAL A 70 8.86 -13.17 -5.07
C VAL A 70 9.39 -14.56 -5.39
N ASP A 71 9.62 -14.85 -6.65
CA ASP A 71 10.01 -16.16 -7.17
C ASP A 71 11.53 -16.37 -7.25
N ALA A 72 12.32 -15.32 -7.02
CA ALA A 72 13.79 -15.35 -7.01
C ALA A 72 14.34 -14.77 -5.70
N ALA A 73 15.60 -15.11 -5.37
CA ALA A 73 16.27 -14.51 -4.23
C ALA A 73 16.50 -13.01 -4.45
N VAL A 74 16.29 -12.19 -3.42
CA VAL A 74 16.29 -10.71 -3.50
C VAL A 74 17.50 -10.16 -2.77
N SER A 75 18.27 -9.35 -3.46
CA SER A 75 19.46 -8.65 -2.90
C SER A 75 19.18 -7.19 -2.51
N LYS A 76 18.16 -6.55 -3.14
CA LYS A 76 17.83 -5.15 -2.88
C LYS A 76 16.32 -4.92 -3.00
N LEU A 77 15.79 -4.09 -2.11
CA LEU A 77 14.40 -3.60 -2.15
C LEU A 77 14.40 -2.14 -2.60
N ILE A 78 13.44 -1.78 -3.44
CA ILE A 78 13.28 -0.41 -3.94
C ILE A 78 11.84 0.00 -3.67
N VAL A 79 11.66 0.93 -2.74
CA VAL A 79 10.36 1.46 -2.34
C VAL A 79 10.20 2.86 -2.92
N THR A 80 9.15 3.08 -3.70
CA THR A 80 8.84 4.37 -4.30
C THR A 80 7.62 4.97 -3.65
N ILE A 81 7.78 6.18 -3.11
CA ILE A 81 6.77 6.91 -2.34
C ILE A 81 6.36 8.15 -3.12
N PRO A 82 5.05 8.45 -3.27
CA PRO A 82 4.60 9.68 -3.93
C PRO A 82 5.06 10.93 -3.18
N GLU A 83 5.54 11.95 -3.90
CA GLU A 83 5.98 13.25 -3.34
C GLU A 83 4.91 13.91 -2.44
N ALA A 84 3.63 13.64 -2.70
CA ALA A 84 2.56 14.14 -1.86
C ALA A 84 2.74 13.77 -0.37
N PHE A 85 3.41 12.67 -0.05
CA PHE A 85 3.72 12.28 1.31
C PHE A 85 4.65 13.31 1.98
N THR A 86 5.78 13.63 1.35
CA THR A 86 6.79 14.57 1.84
C THR A 86 6.30 16.01 1.73
N ARG A 87 5.59 16.36 0.66
CA ARG A 87 4.95 17.67 0.45
C ARG A 87 3.99 18.05 1.59
N TYR A 88 3.28 17.08 2.15
CA TYR A 88 2.41 17.30 3.31
C TYR A 88 3.09 16.99 4.64
N SER A 89 4.41 17.17 4.72
CA SER A 89 5.22 17.06 5.93
C SER A 89 5.33 15.64 6.50
N GLY A 90 4.98 14.61 5.75
CA GLY A 90 5.33 13.23 6.06
C GLY A 90 6.85 13.07 6.04
N ARG A 91 7.40 12.26 6.95
CA ARG A 91 8.85 11.98 7.00
C ARG A 91 9.10 10.55 7.43
N ILE A 92 9.96 9.88 6.70
CA ILE A 92 10.50 8.57 7.06
C ILE A 92 11.91 8.77 7.60
N ASN A 93 12.24 8.07 8.67
CA ASN A 93 13.59 8.05 9.23
C ASN A 93 14.33 6.84 8.66
N MET A 94 15.35 7.08 7.84
CA MET A 94 16.10 6.01 7.16
C MET A 94 16.79 5.08 8.15
N ASP A 95 17.33 5.62 9.27
CA ASP A 95 18.02 4.85 10.31
C ASP A 95 17.06 3.91 11.09
N ARG A 96 15.75 3.99 10.80
CA ARG A 96 14.72 3.23 11.50
C ARG A 96 13.92 2.32 10.55
N ILE A 97 14.45 2.13 9.38
CA ILE A 97 13.91 1.12 8.46
C ILE A 97 14.45 -0.24 8.88
N LYS A 98 13.55 -1.20 8.97
CA LYS A 98 13.86 -2.58 9.28
C LYS A 98 13.19 -3.51 8.27
N VAL A 99 13.79 -4.65 8.06
CA VAL A 99 13.20 -5.72 7.26
C VAL A 99 13.17 -6.98 8.11
N HIS A 100 12.02 -7.65 8.16
CA HIS A 100 11.82 -8.87 8.94
C HIS A 100 11.40 -10.00 8.03
N TYR A 101 11.83 -11.20 8.33
CA TYR A 101 11.19 -12.38 7.78
C TYR A 101 9.74 -12.48 8.28
N GLY A 102 8.87 -13.08 7.49
CA GLY A 102 7.51 -13.36 7.88
C GLY A 102 6.52 -12.23 7.57
N ARG A 103 5.33 -12.38 8.09
CA ARG A 103 4.15 -11.55 7.83
C ARG A 103 3.87 -10.60 8.99
N ILE A 104 3.08 -9.55 8.76
CA ILE A 104 2.65 -8.56 9.78
C ILE A 104 2.05 -9.26 11.02
N SER A 105 1.35 -10.38 10.84
CA SER A 105 0.75 -11.14 11.94
C SER A 105 1.77 -11.93 12.77
N ASN A 106 2.94 -12.23 12.20
CA ASN A 106 4.00 -13.00 12.83
C ASN A 106 5.34 -12.61 12.24
N LEU A 107 5.92 -11.51 12.75
CA LEU A 107 7.26 -11.05 12.38
C LEU A 107 8.29 -12.03 12.92
N GLY A 108 9.17 -12.49 12.04
CA GLY A 108 10.32 -13.33 12.37
C GLY A 108 11.58 -12.50 12.65
N ASP A 109 12.73 -13.11 12.42
CA ASP A 109 14.03 -12.48 12.64
C ASP A 109 14.22 -11.26 11.73
N GLU A 110 14.96 -10.28 12.22
CA GLU A 110 15.34 -9.09 11.47
C GLU A 110 16.40 -9.48 10.42
N ILE A 111 16.18 -9.03 9.18
CA ILE A 111 17.12 -9.19 8.08
C ILE A 111 18.09 -8.02 8.15
N VAL A 112 19.39 -8.34 8.16
CA VAL A 112 20.42 -7.31 8.27
C VAL A 112 20.47 -6.46 7.00
N ILE A 113 20.32 -5.16 7.18
CA ILE A 113 20.45 -4.15 6.14
C ILE A 113 21.92 -3.69 6.10
N ASP A 114 22.50 -3.64 4.92
CA ASP A 114 23.85 -3.10 4.68
C ASP A 114 23.79 -1.58 4.56
N GLU A 115 22.89 -1.07 3.71
CA GLU A 115 22.76 0.35 3.44
C GLU A 115 21.31 0.72 3.08
N VAL A 116 20.91 1.94 3.42
CA VAL A 116 19.67 2.57 2.97
C VAL A 116 19.99 3.88 2.28
N LEU A 117 19.61 4.01 1.01
CA LEU A 117 19.76 5.24 0.24
C LEU A 117 18.41 5.89 -0.02
N TRP A 118 18.38 7.21 0.06
CA TRP A 118 17.23 8.02 -0.35
C TRP A 118 17.61 8.83 -1.57
N ASP A 119 16.86 8.69 -2.66
CA ASP A 119 16.99 9.53 -3.85
C ASP A 119 15.70 10.30 -4.07
N ASP A 120 15.77 11.62 -3.90
CA ASP A 120 14.69 12.58 -4.12
C ASP A 120 14.57 13.02 -5.59
N ARG A 121 15.38 12.44 -6.50
CA ARG A 121 15.53 12.88 -7.89
C ARG A 121 15.31 11.78 -8.92
N VAL A 122 14.33 10.91 -8.70
CA VAL A 122 14.04 9.88 -9.70
C VAL A 122 13.39 10.52 -10.93
N PHE A 123 14.20 10.81 -11.95
CA PHE A 123 13.70 11.03 -13.29
C PHE A 123 13.11 9.74 -13.84
N SER A 124 11.80 9.61 -13.79
CA SER A 124 11.12 8.64 -14.64
C SER A 124 11.29 9.08 -16.10
N GLY A 125 12.10 8.36 -16.86
CA GLY A 125 12.33 8.65 -18.29
C GLY A 125 11.13 8.36 -19.19
N ALA A 126 9.95 8.12 -18.65
CA ALA A 126 8.71 8.05 -19.39
C ALA A 126 8.07 9.44 -19.42
N GLN A 127 7.90 9.97 -20.61
CA GLN A 127 7.14 11.18 -20.90
C GLN A 127 5.68 10.93 -20.53
N ASP A 128 5.31 11.01 -19.28
CA ASP A 128 3.94 11.35 -18.88
C ASP A 128 3.85 11.62 -17.37
N LEU A 129 3.38 12.83 -17.02
CA LEU A 129 2.81 13.24 -15.75
C LEU A 129 3.54 12.66 -14.52
N SER A 130 4.82 12.99 -14.37
CA SER A 130 5.61 12.59 -13.23
C SER A 130 5.05 13.24 -11.97
N GLU A 131 4.26 12.50 -11.22
CA GLU A 131 4.29 12.71 -9.79
C GLU A 131 5.75 12.54 -9.40
N ASP A 132 6.38 13.58 -8.87
CA ASP A 132 7.72 13.47 -8.31
C ASP A 132 7.67 12.37 -7.26
N LEU A 133 8.49 11.36 -7.42
CA LEU A 133 8.49 10.18 -6.56
C LEU A 133 9.79 10.13 -5.78
N ASP A 134 9.67 10.01 -4.46
CA ASP A 134 10.81 9.71 -3.60
C ASP A 134 11.14 8.21 -3.68
N ARG A 135 12.41 7.86 -3.81
CA ARG A 135 12.89 6.49 -3.92
C ARG A 135 13.77 6.12 -2.75
N ILE A 136 13.44 5.02 -2.09
CA ILE A 136 14.24 4.41 -1.02
C ILE A 136 14.82 3.11 -1.55
N GLU A 137 16.14 2.97 -1.54
CA GLU A 137 16.83 1.73 -1.86
C GLU A 137 17.36 1.12 -0.58
N ILE A 138 17.03 -0.14 -0.32
CA ILE A 138 17.43 -0.91 0.86
C ILE A 138 18.31 -2.06 0.36
N PHE A 139 19.60 -1.99 0.65
CA PHE A 139 20.56 -3.03 0.32
C PHE A 139 20.63 -4.03 1.47
N LEU A 140 20.55 -5.30 1.14
CA LEU A 140 20.55 -6.38 2.13
C LEU A 140 21.94 -7.01 2.23
N THR A 141 22.38 -7.31 3.44
CA THR A 141 23.65 -8.03 3.67
C THR A 141 23.56 -9.46 3.15
N GLU A 142 22.40 -10.09 3.35
CA GLU A 142 22.08 -11.42 2.85
C GLU A 142 20.78 -11.38 2.04
N ASP A 143 20.71 -12.18 0.99
CA ASP A 143 19.54 -12.23 0.14
C ASP A 143 18.34 -12.80 0.89
N ILE A 144 17.16 -12.23 0.64
CA ILE A 144 15.90 -12.88 1.01
C ILE A 144 15.69 -14.06 0.05
N PRO A 145 15.53 -15.28 0.56
CA PRO A 145 15.33 -16.45 -0.31
C PRO A 145 14.05 -16.35 -1.14
N ALA A 146 14.03 -16.97 -2.31
CA ALA A 146 12.83 -17.08 -3.14
C ALA A 146 11.64 -17.65 -2.35
N ASN A 147 10.43 -17.22 -2.69
CA ASN A 147 9.18 -17.67 -2.07
C ASN A 147 9.10 -17.41 -0.54
N THR A 148 9.87 -16.46 -0.04
CA THR A 148 9.90 -16.11 1.38
C THR A 148 9.15 -14.84 1.63
N SER A 149 8.18 -14.88 2.56
CA SER A 149 7.45 -13.68 3.00
C SER A 149 8.35 -12.81 3.87
N PHE A 150 8.24 -11.49 3.67
CA PHE A 150 8.94 -10.52 4.49
C PHE A 150 8.09 -9.27 4.72
N THR A 151 8.45 -8.49 5.72
CA THR A 151 7.78 -7.23 6.06
C THR A 151 8.82 -6.13 6.19
N ILE A 152 8.60 -5.02 5.48
CA ILE A 152 9.38 -3.79 5.66
C ILE A 152 8.69 -2.97 6.74
N GLU A 153 9.42 -2.62 7.80
CA GLU A 153 8.95 -1.74 8.86
C GLU A 153 9.59 -0.36 8.73
N PHE A 154 8.75 0.67 8.60
CA PHE A 154 9.17 2.06 8.76
C PHE A 154 8.77 2.50 10.17
N ASP A 155 9.74 2.44 11.11
CA ASP A 155 9.49 2.81 12.50
C ASP A 155 9.48 4.33 12.67
N ARG A 156 8.54 4.82 13.49
CA ARG A 156 8.39 6.23 13.87
C ARG A 156 8.27 7.19 12.69
N VAL A 157 7.57 6.79 11.65
CA VAL A 157 7.19 7.67 10.54
C VAL A 157 6.41 8.85 11.08
N ARG A 158 6.82 10.06 10.71
CA ARG A 158 6.00 11.25 10.97
C ARG A 158 4.86 11.28 9.96
N ASN A 159 3.65 11.18 10.46
CA ASN A 159 2.45 11.26 9.63
C ASN A 159 2.34 12.60 8.90
N PRO A 160 1.82 12.62 7.68
CA PRO A 160 1.46 13.84 6.99
C PRO A 160 0.51 14.74 7.80
N ASN A 161 0.45 16.02 7.47
CA ASN A 161 -0.42 16.97 8.14
C ASN A 161 -1.88 16.94 7.65
N ARG A 162 -2.21 16.03 6.74
CA ARG A 162 -3.57 15.75 6.22
C ARG A 162 -3.74 14.29 5.86
N ALA A 163 -4.99 13.85 5.81
CA ALA A 163 -5.31 12.51 5.31
C ALA A 163 -4.96 12.38 3.84
N LEU A 164 -4.37 11.25 3.46
CA LEU A 164 -3.91 10.97 2.10
C LEU A 164 -4.19 9.50 1.75
N MET A 165 -4.55 9.26 0.50
CA MET A 165 -4.41 7.94 -0.11
C MET A 165 -3.10 7.93 -0.89
N GLN A 166 -2.24 6.95 -0.61
CA GLN A 166 -0.90 6.85 -1.19
C GLN A 166 -0.72 5.50 -1.88
N ARG A 167 -0.14 5.50 -3.07
CA ARG A 167 0.29 4.29 -3.77
C ARG A 167 1.79 4.17 -3.66
N VAL A 168 2.24 3.34 -2.73
CA VAL A 168 3.66 3.06 -2.53
C VAL A 168 4.02 1.80 -3.30
N ASN A 169 4.98 1.90 -4.21
CA ASN A 169 5.37 0.80 -5.06
C ASN A 169 6.58 0.06 -4.53
N LEU A 170 6.62 -1.25 -4.74
CA LEU A 170 7.79 -2.09 -4.48
C LEU A 170 8.33 -2.66 -5.78
N GLN A 171 9.61 -2.47 -5.97
CA GLN A 171 10.43 -3.25 -6.89
C GLN A 171 11.50 -3.99 -6.10
N VAL A 172 11.95 -5.12 -6.59
CA VAL A 172 13.07 -5.88 -6.03
C VAL A 172 14.13 -6.09 -7.09
N LEU A 173 15.38 -6.15 -6.67
CA LEU A 173 16.46 -6.59 -7.52
C LEU A 173 16.75 -8.06 -7.23
N PRO A 174 16.40 -8.98 -8.14
CA PRO A 174 16.74 -10.39 -7.99
C PRO A 174 18.25 -10.60 -8.03
N ARG A 175 18.73 -11.63 -7.35
CA ARG A 175 20.15 -11.98 -7.33
C ARG A 175 20.66 -12.31 -8.72
N GLY A 176 21.70 -11.60 -9.14
CA GLY A 176 22.32 -11.80 -10.45
C GLY A 176 21.66 -11.08 -11.62
N GLU A 177 20.58 -10.36 -11.36
CA GLU A 177 19.92 -9.51 -12.35
C GLU A 177 20.43 -8.07 -12.25
N GLU A 178 20.42 -7.36 -13.39
CA GLU A 178 20.74 -5.92 -13.45
C GLU A 178 19.50 -5.03 -13.36
N LEU A 179 18.32 -5.58 -13.64
CA LEU A 179 17.07 -4.85 -13.67
C LEU A 179 16.17 -5.24 -12.50
N ALA A 180 15.63 -4.23 -11.85
CA ALA A 180 14.64 -4.44 -10.81
C ALA A 180 13.30 -4.87 -11.39
N THR A 181 12.65 -5.81 -10.71
CA THR A 181 11.33 -6.34 -11.06
C THR A 181 10.26 -5.73 -10.16
N TYR A 182 9.16 -5.28 -10.76
CA TYR A 182 8.00 -4.78 -10.02
C TYR A 182 7.27 -5.95 -9.32
N VAL A 183 7.05 -5.79 -8.01
CA VAL A 183 6.38 -6.78 -7.15
C VAL A 183 4.93 -6.40 -6.88
N GLY A 184 4.68 -5.12 -6.57
CA GLY A 184 3.33 -4.68 -6.28
C GLY A 184 3.27 -3.29 -5.64
N THR A 185 2.05 -2.93 -5.21
CA THR A 185 1.73 -1.61 -4.64
C THR A 185 0.96 -1.77 -3.34
N TRP A 186 1.32 -1.02 -2.33
CA TRP A 186 0.52 -0.76 -1.15
C TRP A 186 -0.35 0.48 -1.39
N GLU A 187 -1.67 0.29 -1.48
CA GLU A 187 -2.64 1.41 -1.52
C GLU A 187 -2.96 1.83 -0.09
N MET A 188 -2.14 2.71 0.47
CA MET A 188 -2.23 3.11 1.87
C MET A 188 -3.20 4.26 2.08
N LEU A 189 -4.21 4.06 2.92
CA LEU A 189 -5.07 5.13 3.42
C LEU A 189 -4.52 5.65 4.75
N ILE A 190 -3.90 6.82 4.72
CA ILE A 190 -3.46 7.53 5.92
C ILE A 190 -4.61 8.44 6.35
N ALA A 191 -5.45 7.97 7.27
CA ALA A 191 -6.60 8.69 7.79
C ALA A 191 -6.45 8.90 9.31
N TYR A 192 -7.05 9.95 9.83
CA TYR A 192 -7.00 10.30 11.24
C TYR A 192 -8.40 10.31 11.84
N GLN A 193 -8.49 9.92 13.10
CA GLN A 193 -9.71 10.08 13.90
C GLN A 193 -9.57 11.45 14.58
N ASP A 194 -10.35 12.42 14.13
CA ASP A 194 -10.44 13.76 14.76
C ASP A 194 -11.33 13.70 16.02
#